data_df7666b41c14ebed82453dfb12f10de2
#
_entry.id   df7666b41c14ebed82453dfb12f10de2
#
_cell.length_a   1.000
_cell.length_b   1.000
_cell.length_c   1.000
_cell.angle_alpha   90.00
_cell.angle_beta   90.00
_cell.angle_gamma   90.00
#
_symmetry.space_group_name_H-M   'P 1'
#
loop_
_entity.id
_entity.type
_entity.pdbx_description
1 polymer ?
#
loop_
_entity_poly.entity_id
_entity_poly.type
_entity_poly.pdbx_seq_one_letter_code
_entity_poly.pdbx_strand_id
1 'polypeptide(L)'
;MKAFLGEYGKIIITILVGLTLFIFIFSNKSDGFKASLPKPTVTYGTTTSKNTVNEITGRSKPFLTFLSDAKLSVNQTYDLENKDQMKIQAENANGTPLPIEVTSIIDNNNNTVSLSTKNNFKPSPGYYTVYYRVKETYKGATLVTERYRIFSAN
;
A
#
# COMPACT_ATOMS: atom_id res chain seq x y z
N MET A 1 7.97 53.47 49.99
CA MET A 1 8.33 52.06 49.71
C MET A 1 7.15 51.06 49.82
N LYS A 2 6.25 51.13 50.81
CA LYS A 2 5.13 50.19 50.97
C LYS A 2 4.11 50.24 49.84
N ALA A 3 3.80 51.40 49.26
CA ALA A 3 2.86 51.51 48.15
C ALA A 3 3.40 50.84 46.84
N PHE A 4 4.69 51.01 46.60
CA PHE A 4 5.35 50.42 45.40
C PHE A 4 5.35 48.91 45.42
N LEU A 5 5.58 48.28 46.58
CA LEU A 5 5.49 46.83 46.72
C LEU A 5 4.06 46.28 46.59
N GLY A 6 3.04 47.04 46.94
CA GLY A 6 1.64 46.62 46.84
C GLY A 6 1.12 46.59 45.39
N GLU A 7 1.52 47.56 44.59
CA GLU A 7 1.01 47.74 43.24
C GLU A 7 1.80 46.95 42.21
N TYR A 8 3.11 46.91 42.34
CA TYR A 8 3.99 46.19 41.43
C TYR A 8 4.35 44.77 41.89
N GLY A 9 4.18 44.46 43.17
CA GLY A 9 4.52 43.16 43.74
C GLY A 9 3.77 41.99 43.06
N LYS A 10 2.49 42.20 42.74
CA LYS A 10 1.69 41.18 42.02
C LYS A 10 2.22 40.93 40.61
N ILE A 11 2.61 42.01 39.91
CA ILE A 11 3.15 41.91 38.55
C ILE A 11 4.50 41.18 38.58
N ILE A 12 5.37 41.52 39.51
CA ILE A 12 6.69 40.90 39.67
C ILE A 12 6.54 39.39 39.98
N ILE A 13 5.63 39.02 40.88
CA ILE A 13 5.36 37.62 41.20
C ILE A 13 4.82 36.86 39.97
N THR A 14 3.90 37.47 39.23
CA THR A 14 3.33 36.84 38.02
C THR A 14 4.42 36.59 36.95
N ILE A 15 5.30 37.56 36.73
CA ILE A 15 6.42 37.42 35.79
C ILE A 15 7.38 36.32 36.27
N LEU A 16 7.70 36.27 37.57
CA LEU A 16 8.62 35.28 38.13
C LEU A 16 8.04 33.87 38.04
N VAL A 17 6.75 33.69 38.31
CA VAL A 17 6.04 32.43 38.16
C VAL A 17 5.99 32.03 36.69
N GLY A 18 5.67 32.96 35.78
CA GLY A 18 5.67 32.71 34.34
C GLY A 18 7.04 32.26 33.82
N LEU A 19 8.11 32.93 34.27
CA LEU A 19 9.48 32.63 33.87
C LEU A 19 9.94 31.24 34.40
N THR A 20 9.58 30.91 35.64
CA THR A 20 9.87 29.58 36.20
C THR A 20 9.13 28.46 35.48
N LEU A 21 7.85 28.67 35.15
CA LEU A 21 7.07 27.73 34.36
C LEU A 21 7.66 27.56 32.94
N PHE A 22 8.04 28.67 32.31
CA PHE A 22 8.68 28.64 31.00
C PHE A 22 10.00 27.84 31.02
N ILE A 23 10.86 28.11 32.02
CA ILE A 23 12.10 27.36 32.19
C ILE A 23 11.81 25.87 32.43
N PHE A 24 10.80 25.53 33.24
CA PHE A 24 10.41 24.16 33.53
C PHE A 24 9.94 23.44 32.28
N ILE A 25 9.12 24.08 31.44
CA ILE A 25 8.57 23.46 30.21
C ILE A 25 9.65 23.31 29.17
N PHE A 26 10.52 24.30 28.97
CA PHE A 26 11.46 24.36 27.85
C PHE A 26 12.90 23.95 28.23
N SER A 27 13.18 23.71 29.51
CA SER A 27 14.49 23.28 29.95
C SER A 27 14.79 21.87 29.45
N ASN A 28 15.96 21.70 28.84
CA ASN A 28 16.50 20.40 28.48
C ASN A 28 17.24 19.71 29.63
N LYS A 29 17.21 20.31 30.82
CA LYS A 29 17.85 19.70 32.01
C LYS A 29 16.98 18.59 32.57
N SER A 30 17.58 17.71 33.39
CA SER A 30 16.93 16.54 34.00
C SER A 30 15.64 16.81 34.77
N ASP A 31 15.43 18.06 35.18
CA ASP A 31 14.29 18.50 36.02
C ASP A 31 13.20 19.18 35.20
N GLY A 32 13.31 19.30 33.87
CA GLY A 32 12.32 19.93 33.01
C GLY A 32 11.24 18.95 32.54
N PHE A 33 10.06 19.48 32.18
CA PHE A 33 8.93 18.68 31.67
C PHE A 33 9.31 17.79 30.48
N LYS A 34 10.20 18.26 29.60
CA LYS A 34 10.71 17.45 28.48
C LYS A 34 11.51 16.20 28.93
N ALA A 35 12.14 16.25 30.11
CA ALA A 35 12.85 15.11 30.65
C ALA A 35 11.89 14.06 31.26
N SER A 36 10.70 14.50 31.68
CA SER A 36 9.64 13.63 32.23
C SER A 36 8.83 12.93 31.13
N LEU A 37 8.91 13.39 29.88
CA LEU A 37 8.23 12.71 28.77
C LEU A 37 8.96 11.40 28.46
N PRO A 38 8.22 10.27 28.32
CA PRO A 38 8.83 9.03 27.88
C PRO A 38 9.49 9.29 26.53
N LYS A 39 10.82 9.14 26.48
CA LYS A 39 11.53 9.20 25.19
C LYS A 39 10.96 8.09 24.33
N PRO A 40 10.47 8.39 23.12
CA PRO A 40 10.07 7.32 22.21
C PRO A 40 11.30 6.44 22.00
N THR A 41 11.27 5.26 22.61
CA THR A 41 12.27 4.24 22.34
C THR A 41 11.96 3.71 20.96
N VAL A 42 12.55 4.31 19.94
CA VAL A 42 12.56 3.70 18.61
C VAL A 42 13.42 2.47 18.76
N THR A 43 12.77 1.35 19.08
CA THR A 43 13.40 0.04 18.96
C THR A 43 13.62 -0.17 17.47
N TYR A 44 14.78 0.26 17.00
CA TYR A 44 15.24 -0.15 15.68
C TYR A 44 15.26 -1.67 15.71
N GLY A 45 14.44 -2.29 14.85
CA GLY A 45 14.51 -3.73 14.69
C GLY A 45 15.95 -4.18 14.55
N THR A 46 16.22 -5.40 14.97
CA THR A 46 17.55 -6.01 14.85
C THR A 46 18.10 -5.79 13.44
N THR A 47 19.41 -5.86 13.27
CA THR A 47 20.08 -5.75 11.95
C THR A 47 19.40 -6.66 10.92
N THR A 48 18.92 -7.83 11.35
CA THR A 48 18.14 -8.78 10.56
C THR A 48 16.84 -8.15 10.03
N SER A 49 16.10 -7.39 10.86
CA SER A 49 14.85 -6.73 10.42
C SER A 49 15.11 -5.63 9.39
N LYS A 50 16.21 -4.87 9.54
CA LYS A 50 16.61 -3.85 8.55
C LYS A 50 16.99 -4.49 7.21
N ASN A 51 17.75 -5.56 7.23
CA ASN A 51 18.14 -6.29 6.03
C ASN A 51 16.89 -6.84 5.32
N THR A 52 15.96 -7.44 6.05
CA THR A 52 14.70 -7.96 5.51
C THR A 52 13.87 -6.85 4.87
N VAL A 53 13.75 -5.67 5.50
CA VAL A 53 13.04 -4.52 4.93
C VAL A 53 13.71 -4.05 3.64
N ASN A 54 15.03 -3.91 3.62
CA ASN A 54 15.78 -3.49 2.44
C ASN A 54 15.63 -4.50 1.29
N GLU A 55 15.65 -5.80 1.58
CA GLU A 55 15.44 -6.83 0.58
C GLU A 55 14.02 -6.82 0.01
N ILE A 56 12.99 -6.58 0.85
CA ILE A 56 11.60 -6.45 0.40
C ILE A 56 11.43 -5.19 -0.46
N THR A 57 11.97 -4.05 -0.01
CA THR A 57 11.84 -2.78 -0.75
C THR A 57 12.64 -2.76 -2.05
N GLY A 58 13.77 -3.46 -2.09
CA GLY A 58 14.60 -3.61 -3.30
C GLY A 58 14.09 -4.67 -4.27
N ARG A 59 13.13 -5.52 -3.86
CA ARG A 59 12.58 -6.55 -4.74
C ARG A 59 11.60 -5.96 -5.75
N SER A 60 11.81 -6.27 -7.01
CA SER A 60 10.86 -5.92 -8.08
C SER A 60 9.51 -6.60 -7.86
N LYS A 61 8.43 -5.89 -8.18
CA LYS A 61 7.08 -6.47 -8.19
C LYS A 61 6.99 -7.60 -9.23
N PRO A 62 6.05 -8.54 -9.07
CA PRO A 62 5.79 -9.57 -10.08
C PRO A 62 5.55 -8.95 -11.46
N PHE A 63 6.01 -9.65 -12.49
CA PHE A 63 5.76 -9.26 -13.88
C PHE A 63 4.45 -9.88 -14.35
N LEU A 64 3.68 -9.10 -15.08
CA LEU A 64 2.46 -9.52 -15.76
C LEU A 64 2.48 -8.97 -17.18
N THR A 65 2.62 -9.83 -18.16
CA THR A 65 2.81 -9.46 -19.57
C THR A 65 1.82 -10.20 -20.45
N PHE A 66 1.30 -9.52 -21.46
CA PHE A 66 0.44 -10.10 -22.49
C PHE A 66 1.28 -10.39 -23.73
N LEU A 67 1.37 -11.67 -24.12
CA LEU A 67 2.30 -12.15 -25.15
C LEU A 67 1.83 -11.86 -26.59
N SER A 68 0.52 -11.83 -26.81
CA SER A 68 -0.06 -11.54 -28.12
C SER A 68 -1.51 -11.12 -27.97
N ASP A 69 -2.10 -10.54 -29.01
CA ASP A 69 -3.53 -10.24 -29.02
C ASP A 69 -4.36 -11.52 -28.95
N ALA A 70 -5.10 -11.70 -27.88
CA ALA A 70 -6.08 -12.76 -27.75
C ALA A 70 -7.44 -12.24 -28.18
N LYS A 71 -8.07 -12.93 -29.15
CA LYS A 71 -9.45 -12.70 -29.57
C LYS A 71 -10.32 -13.79 -28.96
N LEU A 72 -11.52 -13.43 -28.58
CA LEU A 72 -12.51 -14.35 -28.07
C LEU A 72 -13.52 -14.68 -29.18
N SER A 73 -13.91 -15.92 -29.30
CA SER A 73 -14.98 -16.34 -30.23
C SER A 73 -16.27 -16.54 -29.45
N VAL A 74 -17.37 -16.01 -29.95
CA VAL A 74 -18.68 -15.94 -29.26
C VAL A 74 -19.24 -17.33 -28.88
N ASN A 75 -18.87 -18.37 -29.60
CA ASN A 75 -19.39 -19.71 -29.36
C ASN A 75 -18.46 -20.60 -28.54
N GLN A 76 -17.39 -20.03 -27.96
CA GLN A 76 -16.41 -20.79 -27.20
C GLN A 76 -16.45 -20.41 -25.72
N THR A 77 -16.01 -21.35 -24.90
CA THR A 77 -15.86 -21.13 -23.45
C THR A 77 -14.39 -20.94 -23.13
N TYR A 78 -14.10 -19.96 -22.31
CA TYR A 78 -12.74 -19.59 -21.93
C TYR A 78 -12.56 -19.67 -20.42
N ASP A 79 -11.39 -20.17 -20.00
CA ASP A 79 -10.89 -19.96 -18.66
C ASP A 79 -9.99 -18.72 -18.68
N LEU A 80 -10.49 -17.61 -18.16
CA LEU A 80 -9.78 -16.33 -18.17
C LEU A 80 -8.53 -16.34 -17.26
N GLU A 81 -8.39 -17.30 -16.35
CA GLU A 81 -7.19 -17.50 -15.53
C GLU A 81 -6.20 -18.51 -16.14
N ASN A 82 -6.55 -19.13 -17.26
CA ASN A 82 -5.64 -20.01 -18.00
C ASN A 82 -4.64 -19.16 -18.81
N LYS A 83 -3.38 -19.18 -18.37
CA LYS A 83 -2.30 -18.35 -18.96
C LYS A 83 -2.04 -18.69 -20.43
N ASP A 84 -2.10 -19.96 -20.81
CA ASP A 84 -1.82 -20.39 -22.17
C ASP A 84 -2.95 -19.98 -23.13
N GLN A 85 -4.20 -20.14 -22.68
CA GLN A 85 -5.37 -19.74 -23.44
C GLN A 85 -5.47 -18.22 -23.61
N MET A 86 -5.16 -17.48 -22.56
CA MET A 86 -5.21 -16.01 -22.55
C MET A 86 -3.92 -15.35 -23.04
N LYS A 87 -2.87 -16.14 -23.34
CA LYS A 87 -1.55 -15.63 -23.76
C LYS A 87 -0.99 -14.63 -22.75
N ILE A 88 -0.95 -15.04 -21.49
CA ILE A 88 -0.47 -14.23 -20.37
C ILE A 88 0.75 -14.89 -19.75
N GLN A 89 1.80 -14.11 -19.51
CA GLN A 89 2.96 -14.51 -18.74
C GLN A 89 2.94 -13.79 -17.40
N ALA A 90 3.07 -14.55 -16.31
CA ALA A 90 3.12 -14.02 -14.96
C ALA A 90 4.24 -14.70 -14.19
N GLU A 91 5.21 -13.90 -13.71
CA GLU A 91 6.43 -14.39 -13.08
C GLU A 91 6.85 -13.46 -11.94
N ASN A 92 7.56 -14.03 -10.99
CA ASN A 92 8.23 -13.22 -9.96
C ASN A 92 9.55 -12.63 -10.49
N ALA A 93 10.23 -11.86 -9.64
CA ALA A 93 11.52 -11.25 -9.97
C ALA A 93 12.64 -12.26 -10.32
N ASN A 94 12.45 -13.54 -10.00
CA ASN A 94 13.42 -14.61 -10.29
C ASN A 94 13.01 -15.43 -11.53
N GLY A 95 11.96 -15.03 -12.26
CA GLY A 95 11.44 -15.78 -13.40
C GLY A 95 10.59 -17.00 -13.03
N THR A 96 10.19 -17.16 -11.77
CA THR A 96 9.33 -18.27 -11.36
C THR A 96 7.88 -17.94 -11.74
N PRO A 97 7.16 -18.85 -12.45
CA PRO A 97 5.78 -18.63 -12.82
C PRO A 97 4.86 -18.45 -11.61
N LEU A 98 3.98 -17.46 -11.67
CA LEU A 98 2.98 -17.16 -10.65
C LEU A 98 1.56 -17.41 -11.20
N PRO A 99 0.60 -17.74 -10.33
CA PRO A 99 -0.82 -17.78 -10.71
C PRO A 99 -1.33 -16.38 -11.02
N ILE A 100 -2.27 -16.30 -11.96
CA ILE A 100 -3.03 -15.08 -12.23
C ILE A 100 -4.41 -15.17 -11.59
N GLU A 101 -4.94 -14.03 -11.19
CA GLU A 101 -6.27 -13.89 -10.63
C GLU A 101 -7.04 -12.85 -11.44
N VAL A 102 -8.24 -13.16 -11.89
CA VAL A 102 -9.15 -12.19 -12.50
C VAL A 102 -9.90 -11.47 -11.38
N THR A 103 -9.76 -10.15 -11.32
CA THR A 103 -10.35 -9.32 -10.27
C THR A 103 -11.61 -8.59 -10.71
N SER A 104 -11.77 -8.33 -12.01
CA SER A 104 -12.97 -7.72 -12.58
C SER A 104 -13.08 -8.01 -14.07
N ILE A 105 -14.33 -8.08 -14.56
CA ILE A 105 -14.66 -8.19 -15.97
C ILE A 105 -15.72 -7.12 -16.24
N ILE A 106 -15.47 -6.26 -17.22
CA ILE A 106 -16.38 -5.18 -17.61
C ILE A 106 -16.73 -5.33 -19.08
N ASP A 107 -18.01 -5.30 -19.43
CA ASP A 107 -18.49 -5.36 -20.81
C ASP A 107 -18.43 -4.01 -21.53
N ASN A 108 -18.75 -3.98 -22.80
CA ASN A 108 -18.78 -2.75 -23.61
C ASN A 108 -19.85 -1.73 -23.19
N ASN A 109 -20.83 -2.13 -22.38
CA ASN A 109 -21.84 -1.24 -21.80
C ASN A 109 -21.45 -0.74 -20.39
N ASN A 110 -20.22 -0.99 -20.00
CA ASN A 110 -19.68 -0.66 -18.68
C ASN A 110 -20.35 -1.41 -17.51
N ASN A 111 -20.98 -2.58 -17.79
CA ASN A 111 -21.54 -3.44 -16.76
C ASN A 111 -20.49 -4.41 -16.24
N THR A 112 -20.52 -4.68 -14.94
CA THR A 112 -19.68 -5.70 -14.34
C THR A 112 -20.27 -7.08 -14.60
N VAL A 113 -19.45 -7.96 -15.22
CA VAL A 113 -19.79 -9.37 -15.43
C VAL A 113 -19.40 -10.15 -14.17
N SER A 114 -20.23 -11.13 -13.79
CA SER A 114 -19.99 -11.94 -12.59
C SER A 114 -18.68 -12.72 -12.66
N LEU A 115 -17.83 -12.61 -11.62
CA LEU A 115 -16.58 -13.36 -11.51
C LEU A 115 -16.79 -14.87 -11.32
N SER A 116 -18.00 -15.31 -10.98
CA SER A 116 -18.31 -16.75 -10.91
C SER A 116 -18.16 -17.45 -12.27
N THR A 117 -18.20 -16.69 -13.36
CA THR A 117 -18.08 -17.21 -14.73
C THR A 117 -16.65 -17.16 -15.28
N LYS A 118 -15.67 -16.68 -14.53
CA LYS A 118 -14.29 -16.45 -15.02
C LYS A 118 -13.61 -17.71 -15.61
N ASN A 119 -13.90 -18.89 -15.08
CA ASN A 119 -13.34 -20.17 -15.55
C ASN A 119 -14.21 -20.85 -16.63
N ASN A 120 -15.42 -20.34 -16.88
CA ASN A 120 -16.33 -20.79 -17.90
C ASN A 120 -16.96 -19.60 -18.66
N PHE A 121 -16.13 -18.65 -19.00
CA PHE A 121 -16.56 -17.41 -19.62
C PHE A 121 -17.00 -17.63 -21.07
N LYS A 122 -18.25 -17.32 -21.35
CA LYS A 122 -18.84 -17.33 -22.70
C LYS A 122 -19.11 -15.90 -23.14
N PRO A 123 -18.29 -15.35 -24.04
CA PRO A 123 -18.50 -13.98 -24.47
C PRO A 123 -19.70 -13.86 -25.40
N SER A 124 -20.46 -12.78 -25.25
CA SER A 124 -21.36 -12.24 -26.28
C SER A 124 -20.57 -11.31 -27.21
N PRO A 125 -21.08 -10.99 -28.41
CA PRO A 125 -20.39 -10.05 -29.31
C PRO A 125 -20.12 -8.71 -28.63
N GLY A 126 -18.90 -8.21 -28.72
CA GLY A 126 -18.53 -6.93 -28.13
C GLY A 126 -17.11 -6.89 -27.59
N TYR A 127 -16.85 -5.98 -26.68
CA TYR A 127 -15.56 -5.82 -26.03
C TYR A 127 -15.67 -6.10 -24.53
N TYR A 128 -14.62 -6.70 -23.97
CA TYR A 128 -14.53 -6.99 -22.55
C TYR A 128 -13.20 -6.47 -22.02
N THR A 129 -13.24 -5.68 -20.97
CA THR A 129 -12.06 -5.30 -20.21
C THR A 129 -11.91 -6.23 -19.02
N VAL A 130 -10.85 -7.03 -19.03
CA VAL A 130 -10.56 -7.98 -17.96
C VAL A 130 -9.38 -7.49 -17.16
N TYR A 131 -9.56 -7.38 -15.85
CA TYR A 131 -8.53 -6.96 -14.91
C TYR A 131 -7.87 -8.18 -14.28
N TYR A 132 -6.57 -8.22 -14.37
CA TYR A 132 -5.74 -9.30 -13.86
C TYR A 132 -4.87 -8.81 -12.72
N ARG A 133 -4.66 -9.68 -11.74
CA ARG A 133 -3.79 -9.48 -10.60
C ARG A 133 -2.83 -10.66 -10.46
N VAL A 134 -1.58 -10.35 -10.13
CA VAL A 134 -0.57 -11.33 -9.73
C VAL A 134 -0.05 -10.96 -8.36
N LYS A 135 0.05 -11.95 -7.48
CA LYS A 135 0.55 -11.79 -6.12
C LYS A 135 1.78 -12.66 -5.90
N GLU A 136 2.78 -12.11 -5.23
CA GLU A 136 3.92 -12.85 -4.69
C GLU A 136 4.03 -12.57 -3.20
N THR A 137 4.19 -13.62 -2.39
CA THR A 137 4.56 -13.46 -0.99
C THR A 137 6.07 -13.66 -0.85
N TYR A 138 6.77 -12.60 -0.47
CA TYR A 138 8.21 -12.62 -0.28
C TYR A 138 8.58 -12.14 1.12
N LYS A 139 9.20 -12.99 1.92
CA LYS A 139 9.60 -12.70 3.32
C LYS A 139 8.48 -12.09 4.17
N GLY A 140 7.26 -12.59 4.00
CA GLY A 140 6.08 -12.12 4.72
C GLY A 140 5.39 -10.88 4.15
N ALA A 141 5.98 -10.22 3.14
CA ALA A 141 5.35 -9.12 2.42
C ALA A 141 4.64 -9.62 1.17
N THR A 142 3.49 -9.02 0.84
CA THR A 142 2.75 -9.31 -0.40
C THR A 142 3.04 -8.22 -1.43
N LEU A 143 3.67 -8.63 -2.53
CA LEU A 143 3.92 -7.79 -3.70
C LEU A 143 2.82 -8.06 -4.72
N VAL A 144 2.24 -7.00 -5.28
CA VAL A 144 1.09 -7.09 -6.18
C VAL A 144 1.35 -6.31 -7.46
N THR A 145 0.98 -6.91 -8.59
CA THR A 145 0.90 -6.23 -9.88
C THR A 145 -0.49 -6.44 -10.46
N GLU A 146 -1.10 -5.34 -10.91
CA GLU A 146 -2.40 -5.35 -11.57
C GLU A 146 -2.27 -4.76 -12.96
N ARG A 147 -2.92 -5.39 -13.94
CA ARG A 147 -3.04 -4.90 -15.30
C ARG A 147 -4.40 -5.30 -15.87
N TYR A 148 -4.84 -4.57 -16.87
CA TYR A 148 -6.05 -4.94 -17.62
C TYR A 148 -5.71 -5.21 -19.08
N ARG A 149 -6.61 -5.95 -19.72
CA ARG A 149 -6.59 -6.20 -21.15
C ARG A 149 -7.99 -6.08 -21.72
N ILE A 150 -8.08 -5.54 -22.92
CA ILE A 150 -9.33 -5.47 -23.69
C ILE A 150 -9.34 -6.63 -24.70
N PHE A 151 -10.39 -7.40 -24.68
CA PHE A 151 -10.66 -8.49 -25.62
C PHE A 151 -11.80 -8.10 -26.55
N SER A 152 -11.67 -8.36 -27.84
CA SER A 152 -12.79 -8.33 -28.76
C SER A 152 -13.38 -9.72 -28.88
N ALA A 153 -14.70 -9.85 -28.79
CA ALA A 153 -15.46 -11.08 -29.03
C ALA A 153 -16.25 -10.97 -30.32
N ASN A 154 -15.97 -11.85 -31.27
CA ASN A 154 -16.60 -11.91 -32.60
C ASN A 154 -17.14 -13.31 -32.90
#